data_92d90b9882a195246b4b6de02675d374
#
_entry.id   92d90b9882a195246b4b6de02675d374
#
_cell.length_a   1.000
_cell.length_b   1.000
_cell.length_c   1.000
_cell.angle_alpha   90.00
_cell.angle_beta   90.00
_cell.angle_gamma   90.00
#
_symmetry.space_group_name_H-M   'P 1'
#
loop_
_entity.id
_entity.type
_entity.pdbx_description
1 polymer ?
#
loop_
_entity_poly.entity_id
_entity_poly.type
_entity_poly.pdbx_seq_one_letter_code
_entity_poly.pdbx_strand_id
1 'polypeptide(L)'
;MQQATNYLLWGIIVHLIADWLFQTNWMALHKSKLRHPASWVHSGIHSAGLCLVFAWPVALLIGITHLLIDTRKPLLWWMRVVKQMPLHDRSPTVEIWLDQVMHITVLAGAALCAVWFSVM
;
A
#
# COMPACT_ATOMS: atom_id res chain seq x y z
N MET A 1 -18.26 1.96 -13.51
CA MET A 1 -17.37 0.76 -13.54
C MET A 1 -16.05 1.05 -14.25
N GLN A 2 -16.06 1.48 -15.52
CA GLN A 2 -14.83 1.77 -16.30
C GLN A 2 -13.87 2.74 -15.58
N GLN A 3 -14.40 3.79 -14.98
CA GLN A 3 -13.58 4.79 -14.29
C GLN A 3 -12.91 4.23 -13.04
N ALA A 4 -13.61 3.42 -12.24
CA ALA A 4 -13.01 2.74 -11.08
C ALA A 4 -11.90 1.78 -11.50
N THR A 5 -12.10 1.05 -12.60
CA THR A 5 -11.09 0.15 -13.18
C THR A 5 -9.84 0.93 -13.59
N ASN A 6 -10.00 2.10 -14.22
CA ASN A 6 -8.87 2.95 -14.60
C ASN A 6 -8.10 3.46 -13.38
N TYR A 7 -8.79 3.96 -12.35
CA TYR A 7 -8.15 4.37 -11.10
C TYR A 7 -7.38 3.23 -10.45
N LEU A 8 -7.99 2.05 -10.38
CA LEU A 8 -7.34 0.87 -9.80
C LEU A 8 -6.11 0.45 -10.59
N LEU A 9 -6.25 0.33 -11.93
CA LEU A 9 -5.15 -0.09 -12.80
C LEU A 9 -3.95 0.84 -12.68
N TRP A 10 -4.15 2.14 -12.84
CA TRP A 10 -3.07 3.12 -12.73
C TRP A 10 -2.54 3.22 -11.29
N GLY A 11 -3.40 3.09 -10.29
CA GLY A 11 -2.98 3.02 -8.89
C GLY A 11 -2.03 1.85 -8.62
N ILE A 12 -2.35 0.66 -9.14
CA ILE A 12 -1.48 -0.53 -9.03
C ILE A 12 -0.16 -0.30 -9.77
N ILE A 13 -0.18 0.24 -10.98
CA ILE A 13 1.04 0.52 -11.76
C ILE A 13 1.96 1.47 -10.99
N VAL A 14 1.43 2.58 -10.48
CA VAL A 14 2.20 3.53 -9.67
C VAL A 14 2.76 2.88 -8.41
N HIS A 15 1.95 2.08 -7.72
CA HIS A 15 2.36 1.36 -6.52
C HIS A 15 3.54 0.41 -6.81
N LEU A 16 3.43 -0.41 -7.84
CA LEU A 16 4.49 -1.34 -8.23
C LEU A 16 5.77 -0.63 -8.67
N ILE A 17 5.65 0.49 -9.40
CA ILE A 17 6.82 1.32 -9.78
C ILE A 17 7.51 1.85 -8.52
N ALA A 18 6.76 2.36 -7.55
CA ALA A 18 7.32 2.88 -6.32
C ALA A 18 8.01 1.79 -5.48
N ASP A 19 7.41 0.60 -5.38
CA ASP A 19 7.96 -0.52 -4.60
C ASP A 19 9.15 -1.23 -5.28
N TRP A 20 9.14 -1.35 -6.60
CA TRP A 20 10.11 -2.19 -7.30
C TRP A 20 11.17 -1.41 -8.09
N LEU A 21 10.87 -0.18 -8.55
CA LEU A 21 11.83 0.63 -9.28
C LEU A 21 12.45 1.74 -8.43
N PHE A 22 11.69 2.37 -7.56
CA PHE A 22 12.18 3.51 -6.76
C PHE A 22 12.56 3.16 -5.32
N GLN A 23 12.17 1.99 -4.82
CA GLN A 23 12.55 1.57 -3.48
C GLN A 23 14.04 1.24 -3.42
N THR A 24 14.81 2.05 -2.71
CA THR A 24 16.22 1.79 -2.47
C THR A 24 16.41 0.73 -1.38
N ASN A 25 17.62 0.14 -1.30
CA ASN A 25 17.95 -0.82 -0.23
C ASN A 25 17.77 -0.21 1.17
N TRP A 26 18.11 1.08 1.33
CA TRP A 26 17.90 1.80 2.59
C TRP A 26 16.41 1.87 2.99
N MET A 27 15.51 2.11 2.05
CA MET A 27 14.06 2.07 2.29
C MET A 27 13.61 0.65 2.62
N ALA A 28 14.02 -0.34 1.83
CA ALA A 28 13.61 -1.73 2.02
C ALA A 28 13.95 -2.26 3.43
N LEU A 29 15.12 -1.89 3.96
CA LEU A 29 15.57 -2.32 5.28
C LEU A 29 14.90 -1.58 6.46
N HIS A 30 14.37 -0.38 6.23
CA HIS A 30 13.92 0.49 7.31
C HIS A 30 12.45 0.95 7.21
N LYS A 31 11.76 0.70 6.09
CA LYS A 31 10.38 1.17 5.87
C LYS A 31 9.38 0.69 6.92
N SER A 32 9.64 -0.43 7.57
CA SER A 32 8.79 -0.95 8.64
C SER A 32 8.88 -0.20 9.98
N LYS A 33 9.82 0.73 10.11
CA LYS A 33 10.08 1.47 11.34
C LYS A 33 9.53 2.89 11.24
N LEU A 34 8.37 3.18 11.82
CA LEU A 34 7.72 4.50 11.77
C LEU A 34 8.60 5.69 12.22
N ARG A 35 9.54 5.44 13.13
CA ARG A 35 10.47 6.47 13.61
C ARG A 35 11.65 6.72 12.68
N HIS A 36 11.84 5.88 11.66
CA HIS A 36 12.94 5.99 10.72
C HIS A 36 12.53 6.83 9.51
N PRO A 37 13.34 7.80 9.05
CA PRO A 37 12.98 8.66 7.92
C PRO A 37 12.72 7.90 6.62
N ALA A 38 13.31 6.72 6.43
CA ALA A 38 13.09 5.89 5.25
C ALA A 38 11.63 5.50 5.04
N SER A 39 10.86 5.26 6.11
CA SER A 39 9.45 4.91 6.00
C SER A 39 8.62 6.09 5.48
N TRP A 40 8.93 7.31 5.90
CA TRP A 40 8.26 8.52 5.45
C TRP A 40 8.63 8.89 4.01
N VAL A 41 9.92 8.76 3.65
CA VAL A 41 10.37 8.97 2.26
C VAL A 41 9.72 7.97 1.32
N HIS A 42 9.70 6.68 1.68
CA HIS A 42 9.07 5.64 0.88
C HIS A 42 7.57 5.89 0.68
N SER A 43 6.83 6.15 1.76
CA SER A 43 5.41 6.49 1.69
C SER A 43 5.16 7.80 0.93
N GLY A 44 6.04 8.79 1.06
CA GLY A 44 5.98 10.05 0.31
C GLY A 44 6.11 9.84 -1.20
N ILE A 45 6.97 8.94 -1.65
CA ILE A 45 7.10 8.57 -3.07
C ILE A 45 5.78 7.97 -3.58
N HIS A 46 5.16 7.08 -2.82
CA HIS A 46 3.83 6.53 -3.16
C HIS A 46 2.77 7.61 -3.26
N SER A 47 2.68 8.50 -2.26
CA SER A 47 1.70 9.60 -2.27
C SER A 47 1.91 10.53 -3.47
N ALA A 48 3.15 10.92 -3.76
CA ALA A 48 3.47 11.78 -4.89
C ALA A 48 3.11 11.16 -6.23
N GLY A 49 3.44 9.88 -6.43
CA GLY A 49 3.07 9.15 -7.64
C GLY A 49 1.55 9.01 -7.78
N LEU A 50 0.85 8.72 -6.69
CA LEU A 50 -0.60 8.56 -6.69
C LEU A 50 -1.37 9.87 -6.93
N CYS A 51 -0.75 11.04 -6.73
CA CYS A 51 -1.33 12.33 -7.13
C CYS A 51 -1.53 12.46 -8.66
N LEU A 52 -0.85 11.61 -9.46
CA LEU A 52 -1.09 11.54 -10.90
C LEU A 52 -2.40 10.80 -11.24
N VAL A 53 -2.93 10.03 -10.30
CA VAL A 53 -4.08 9.15 -10.50
C VAL A 53 -5.29 9.64 -9.69
N PHE A 54 -5.08 10.01 -8.45
CA PHE A 54 -6.12 10.42 -7.50
C PHE A 54 -5.96 11.91 -7.12
N ALA A 55 -7.05 12.52 -6.68
CA ALA A 55 -6.98 13.84 -6.03
C ALA A 55 -6.03 13.77 -4.82
N TRP A 56 -5.28 14.84 -4.57
CA TRP A 56 -4.23 14.85 -3.55
C TRP A 56 -4.66 14.40 -2.14
N PRO A 57 -5.89 14.69 -1.63
CA PRO A 57 -6.29 14.19 -0.31
C PRO A 57 -6.42 12.67 -0.28
N VAL A 58 -6.91 12.07 -1.38
CA VAL A 58 -7.04 10.61 -1.52
C VAL A 58 -5.66 9.98 -1.63
N ALA A 59 -4.77 10.55 -2.45
CA ALA A 59 -3.39 10.09 -2.59
C ALA A 59 -2.63 10.14 -1.25
N LEU A 60 -2.82 11.20 -0.47
CA LEU A 60 -2.24 11.33 0.87
C LEU A 60 -2.81 10.27 1.83
N LEU A 61 -4.12 10.05 1.83
CA LEU A 61 -4.75 9.03 2.66
C LEU A 61 -4.23 7.62 2.32
N ILE A 62 -4.11 7.31 1.02
CA ILE A 62 -3.51 6.05 0.57
C ILE A 62 -2.05 5.94 1.06
N GLY A 63 -1.26 7.01 0.97
CA GLY A 63 0.11 7.03 1.48
C GLY A 63 0.20 6.80 2.98
N ILE A 64 -0.71 7.36 3.78
CA ILE A 64 -0.78 7.11 5.23
C ILE A 64 -1.12 5.64 5.50
N THR A 65 -2.10 5.08 4.80
CA THR A 65 -2.44 3.65 4.95
C THR A 65 -1.29 2.76 4.51
N HIS A 66 -0.58 3.12 3.43
CA HIS A 66 0.62 2.44 2.96
C HIS A 66 1.70 2.41 4.06
N LEU A 67 2.00 3.58 4.66
CA LEU A 67 2.94 3.68 5.78
C LEU A 67 2.57 2.76 6.94
N LEU A 68 1.28 2.66 7.28
CA LEU A 68 0.80 1.80 8.37
C LEU A 68 0.91 0.31 8.03
N ILE A 69 0.59 -0.09 6.80
CA ILE A 69 0.70 -1.48 6.33
C ILE A 69 2.17 -1.90 6.34
N ASP A 70 3.07 -1.04 5.86
CA ASP A 70 4.52 -1.29 5.83
C ASP A 70 5.14 -1.53 7.21
N THR A 71 4.48 -1.11 8.31
CA THR A 71 4.92 -1.48 9.67
C THR A 71 4.88 -2.98 9.93
N ARG A 72 4.25 -3.75 9.04
CA ARG A 72 3.97 -5.19 9.16
C ARG A 72 3.03 -5.56 10.30
N LYS A 73 2.64 -4.64 11.17
CA LYS A 73 1.71 -4.92 12.28
C LYS A 73 0.35 -5.41 11.80
N PRO A 74 -0.32 -4.77 10.81
CA PRO A 74 -1.58 -5.26 10.27
C PRO A 74 -1.45 -6.64 9.64
N LEU A 75 -0.36 -6.87 8.89
CA LEU A 75 -0.06 -8.15 8.24
C LEU A 75 0.11 -9.28 9.26
N LEU A 76 0.93 -9.07 10.29
CA LEU A 76 1.19 -10.06 11.33
C LEU A 76 -0.09 -10.36 12.15
N TRP A 77 -0.88 -9.33 12.44
CA TRP A 77 -2.17 -9.49 13.09
C TRP A 77 -3.11 -10.36 12.24
N TRP A 78 -3.22 -10.07 10.93
CA TRP A 78 -4.05 -10.83 9.99
C TRP A 78 -3.62 -12.28 9.90
N MET A 79 -2.31 -12.53 9.78
CA MET A 79 -1.78 -13.89 9.74
C MET A 79 -2.12 -14.66 11.01
N ARG A 80 -1.97 -14.02 12.17
CA ARG A 80 -2.21 -14.67 13.46
C ARG A 80 -3.69 -14.91 13.74
N VAL A 81 -4.54 -13.90 13.53
CA VAL A 81 -5.95 -13.91 13.96
C VAL A 81 -6.86 -14.52 12.90
N VAL A 82 -6.70 -14.11 11.64
CA VAL A 82 -7.60 -14.53 10.55
C VAL A 82 -7.12 -15.81 9.90
N LYS A 83 -5.84 -15.87 9.51
CA LYS A 83 -5.28 -17.06 8.89
C LYS A 83 -4.88 -18.15 9.89
N GLN A 84 -4.84 -17.84 11.18
CA GLN A 84 -4.45 -18.76 12.27
C GLN A 84 -3.10 -19.47 12.00
N MET A 85 -2.18 -18.77 11.32
CA MET A 85 -0.85 -19.28 11.00
C MET A 85 0.09 -19.10 12.19
N PRO A 86 0.77 -20.18 12.63
CA PRO A 86 1.81 -20.06 13.65
C PRO A 86 2.96 -19.17 13.17
N LEU A 87 3.48 -18.30 14.04
CA LEU A 87 4.56 -17.37 13.67
C LEU A 87 5.89 -18.06 13.32
N HIS A 88 6.08 -19.32 13.75
CA HIS A 88 7.27 -20.11 13.43
C HIS A 88 7.23 -20.75 12.03
N ASP A 89 6.03 -20.86 11.41
CA ASP A 89 5.84 -21.41 10.07
C ASP A 89 5.72 -20.32 8.99
N ARG A 90 6.24 -19.13 9.27
CA ARG A 90 6.14 -17.99 8.36
C ARG A 90 6.97 -18.21 7.10
N SER A 91 6.29 -18.16 5.95
CA SER A 91 6.93 -18.15 4.64
C SER A 91 7.13 -16.71 4.17
N PRO A 92 8.37 -16.30 3.82
CA PRO A 92 8.61 -14.98 3.22
C PRO A 92 7.75 -14.71 1.99
N THR A 93 7.49 -15.72 1.18
CA THR A 93 6.63 -15.61 -0.01
C THR A 93 5.20 -15.26 0.37
N VAL A 94 4.64 -15.92 1.39
CA VAL A 94 3.28 -15.62 1.88
C VAL A 94 3.21 -14.20 2.45
N GLU A 95 4.23 -13.77 3.18
CA GLU A 95 4.29 -12.41 3.72
C GLU A 95 4.31 -11.35 2.62
N ILE A 96 5.14 -11.54 1.58
CA ILE A 96 5.22 -10.60 0.46
C ILE A 96 3.89 -10.51 -0.27
N TRP A 97 3.27 -11.63 -0.60
CA TRP A 97 1.98 -11.63 -1.28
C TRP A 97 0.86 -11.01 -0.44
N LEU A 98 0.82 -11.32 0.85
CA LEU A 98 -0.19 -10.75 1.75
C LEU A 98 -0.02 -9.23 1.89
N ASP A 99 1.23 -8.76 1.97
CA ASP A 99 1.58 -7.35 1.97
C ASP A 99 1.06 -6.66 0.70
N GLN A 100 1.36 -7.20 -0.47
CA GLN A 100 0.90 -6.66 -1.76
C GLN A 100 -0.64 -6.67 -1.86
N VAL A 101 -1.30 -7.74 -1.43
CA VAL A 101 -2.76 -7.83 -1.45
C VAL A 101 -3.40 -6.79 -0.54
N MET A 102 -2.84 -6.53 0.63
CA MET A 102 -3.33 -5.46 1.52
C MET A 102 -3.26 -4.08 0.86
N HIS A 103 -2.14 -3.75 0.21
CA HIS A 103 -1.99 -2.49 -0.51
C HIS A 103 -2.96 -2.37 -1.70
N ILE A 104 -3.09 -3.42 -2.51
CA ILE A 104 -4.03 -3.45 -3.65
C ILE A 104 -5.49 -3.33 -3.16
N THR A 105 -5.84 -3.92 -2.02
CA THR A 105 -7.17 -3.80 -1.43
C THR A 105 -7.49 -2.35 -1.06
N VAL A 106 -6.53 -1.63 -0.49
CA VAL A 106 -6.68 -0.19 -0.18
C VAL A 106 -6.87 0.62 -1.46
N LEU A 107 -6.07 0.35 -2.50
CA LEU A 107 -6.21 1.01 -3.81
C LEU A 107 -7.57 0.75 -4.45
N ALA A 108 -8.07 -0.49 -4.36
CA ALA A 108 -9.40 -0.85 -4.86
C ALA A 108 -10.52 -0.10 -4.13
N GLY A 109 -10.44 -0.03 -2.80
CA GLY A 109 -11.37 0.76 -1.98
C GLY A 109 -11.34 2.24 -2.35
N ALA A 110 -10.15 2.82 -2.48
CA ALA A 110 -9.98 4.22 -2.88
C ALA A 110 -10.53 4.51 -4.28
N ALA A 111 -10.33 3.59 -5.24
CA ALA A 111 -10.86 3.72 -6.60
C ALA A 111 -12.39 3.71 -6.62
N LEU A 112 -13.02 2.84 -5.84
CA LEU A 112 -14.47 2.79 -5.70
C LEU A 112 -15.01 4.05 -5.03
N CYS A 113 -14.40 4.51 -3.94
CA CYS A 113 -14.78 5.73 -3.25
C CYS A 113 -14.62 6.96 -4.15
N ALA A 114 -13.53 7.07 -4.91
CA ALA A 114 -13.30 8.20 -5.81
C ALA A 114 -14.41 8.34 -6.87
N VAL A 115 -14.90 7.21 -7.41
CA VAL A 115 -16.02 7.22 -8.36
C VAL A 115 -17.34 7.54 -7.66
N TRP A 116 -17.58 6.96 -6.49
CA TRP A 116 -18.80 7.20 -5.73
C TRP A 116 -18.99 8.69 -5.42
N PHE A 117 -17.94 9.36 -4.92
CA PHE A 117 -18.00 10.79 -4.60
C PHE A 117 -17.98 11.70 -5.83
N SER A 118 -17.55 11.23 -6.99
CA SER A 118 -17.62 12.02 -8.24
C SER A 118 -18.99 12.04 -8.89
N VAL A 119 -19.89 11.14 -8.49
CA VAL A 119 -21.26 11.02 -9.03
C VAL A 119 -22.29 11.71 -8.12
N MET A 120 -21.93 11.99 -6.87
CA MET A 120 -22.77 12.75 -5.92
C MET A 120 -22.54 14.25 -6.04
#